data_dc8773e891bde8c06cf1d88577284a97
#
_entry.id   dc8773e891bde8c06cf1d88577284a97
#
_cell.length_a   1.000
_cell.length_b   1.000
_cell.length_c   1.000
_cell.angle_alpha   90.00
_cell.angle_beta   90.00
_cell.angle_gamma   90.00
#
_symmetry.space_group_name_H-M   'P 1'
#
loop_
_entity.id
_entity.type
_entity.pdbx_description
1 polymer ?
#
loop_
_entity_poly.entity_id
_entity_poly.type
_entity_poly.pdbx_seq_one_letter_code
_entity_poly.pdbx_strand_id
1 'polypeptide(L)'
;MKQLFLSILFIFVCNSTFAQVDWVHYADSLEQISLHHDLDYQAILDYLDKNASKYPTEDLDKSSYICLYASSLYKLGKFKDAIPYLKEYIPLKQKLHQIDVDLMEAYSAIGKCYLSLDSLDLAEKYCRQGVVYFDGLSDSIGILDRYELYKNLTSVYVKKGDLALVRDMHRETQKWWAAFCLDGHPDMKQKVENYNDILEEVQRQEFNEDTISVNYIAKLSALGLALSNLYVFDEAKYELDCAFYKANKYFNQQIPELKPAYEGLYQYYLFSQDYQGLIGFLPALANYFKGDDDNLKYQAPHVYMNLGTFFVQENNPQQAYTFYNLAYQYMEENDKQENMVEIKKSCLIRMAQATTAMQETSRTLEIVQVLEKILTPKDTLYNILCSYQKGLAYLALQQYDLAVDIFTNKKMSLIRSTFGVNHPFYLDYLNELGVAYLWAGKLNEAIAEFKEAISIADSTKQERNLYLYYHNLGRAVMLTNDKQNALKLLKISEKFQKELFGKVMDNTTNYINECMK
;
A
#
# COMPACT_ATOMS: atom_id res chain seq x y z
N MET A 1 -1.35 -21.31 -13.50
CA MET A 1 -2.80 -21.59 -13.50
C MET A 1 -3.63 -20.43 -14.03
N LYS A 2 -3.37 -19.14 -13.68
CA LYS A 2 -4.13 -17.98 -14.24
C LYS A 2 -4.11 -17.93 -15.77
N GLN A 3 -2.95 -18.10 -16.42
CA GLN A 3 -2.84 -18.13 -17.89
C GLN A 3 -3.50 -19.37 -18.53
N LEU A 4 -3.53 -20.50 -17.83
CA LEU A 4 -4.15 -21.72 -18.35
C LEU A 4 -5.69 -21.63 -18.31
N PHE A 5 -6.27 -20.96 -17.30
CA PHE A 5 -7.72 -20.78 -17.18
C PHE A 5 -8.25 -19.78 -18.21
N LEU A 6 -7.55 -18.67 -18.44
CA LEU A 6 -7.85 -17.72 -19.51
C LEU A 6 -7.70 -18.36 -20.91
N SER A 7 -6.68 -19.21 -21.10
CA SER A 7 -6.49 -19.98 -22.33
C SER A 7 -7.61 -21.00 -22.56
N ILE A 8 -8.13 -21.63 -21.52
CA ILE A 8 -9.22 -22.63 -21.61
C ILE A 8 -10.57 -21.95 -21.90
N LEU A 9 -10.86 -20.80 -21.27
CA LEU A 9 -12.09 -20.02 -21.56
C LEU A 9 -12.03 -19.43 -23.00
N PHE A 10 -10.85 -18.96 -23.41
CA PHE A 10 -10.59 -18.51 -24.79
C PHE A 10 -10.78 -19.63 -25.83
N ILE A 11 -10.42 -20.88 -25.49
CA ILE A 11 -10.60 -22.06 -26.35
C ILE A 11 -12.08 -22.47 -26.43
N PHE A 12 -12.88 -22.32 -25.36
CA PHE A 12 -14.30 -22.68 -25.37
C PHE A 12 -15.15 -21.70 -26.18
N VAL A 13 -14.82 -20.40 -26.15
CA VAL A 13 -15.52 -19.39 -26.97
C VAL A 13 -15.08 -19.45 -28.45
N CYS A 14 -13.85 -19.90 -28.73
CA CYS A 14 -13.30 -19.94 -30.10
C CYS A 14 -13.61 -21.22 -30.90
N ASN A 15 -14.19 -22.28 -30.29
CA ASN A 15 -14.44 -23.56 -30.97
C ASN A 15 -15.86 -23.72 -31.58
N SER A 16 -16.70 -22.68 -31.56
CA SER A 16 -17.94 -22.69 -32.34
C SER A 16 -17.64 -22.37 -33.81
N THR A 17 -17.40 -23.40 -34.58
CA THR A 17 -17.31 -23.33 -36.05
C THR A 17 -18.61 -22.78 -36.64
N PHE A 18 -18.49 -21.64 -37.38
CA PHE A 18 -19.54 -21.05 -38.23
C PHE A 18 -20.70 -20.26 -37.59
N ALA A 19 -20.65 -19.89 -36.31
CA ALA A 19 -21.60 -18.95 -35.76
C ALA A 19 -21.09 -17.50 -35.90
N GLN A 20 -22.00 -16.56 -36.17
CA GLN A 20 -21.76 -15.12 -36.02
C GLN A 20 -21.28 -14.88 -34.58
N VAL A 21 -20.24 -14.05 -34.39
CA VAL A 21 -19.76 -13.75 -33.03
C VAL A 21 -20.83 -12.90 -32.36
N ASP A 22 -21.37 -13.39 -31.24
CA ASP A 22 -22.25 -12.63 -30.37
C ASP A 22 -21.41 -11.70 -29.51
N TRP A 23 -21.26 -10.47 -29.95
CA TRP A 23 -20.42 -9.47 -29.29
C TRP A 23 -21.01 -8.99 -27.96
N VAL A 24 -22.34 -9.02 -27.83
CA VAL A 24 -23.02 -8.69 -26.55
C VAL A 24 -22.66 -9.73 -25.51
N HIS A 25 -22.85 -11.01 -25.81
CA HIS A 25 -22.52 -12.09 -24.88
C HIS A 25 -21.01 -12.14 -24.55
N TYR A 26 -20.15 -11.77 -25.50
CA TYR A 26 -18.71 -11.70 -25.25
C TYR A 26 -18.37 -10.54 -24.30
N ALA A 27 -19.00 -9.37 -24.45
CA ALA A 27 -18.84 -8.22 -23.55
C ALA A 27 -19.30 -8.55 -22.13
N ASP A 28 -20.52 -9.12 -21.99
CA ASP A 28 -21.08 -9.52 -20.70
C ASP A 28 -20.19 -10.55 -19.98
N SER A 29 -19.60 -11.49 -20.75
CA SER A 29 -18.69 -12.49 -20.19
C SER A 29 -17.39 -11.86 -19.66
N LEU A 30 -16.84 -10.86 -20.36
CA LEU A 30 -15.67 -10.12 -19.91
C LEU A 30 -15.96 -9.25 -18.68
N GLU A 31 -17.14 -8.63 -18.61
CA GLU A 31 -17.58 -7.88 -17.44
C GLU A 31 -17.63 -8.78 -16.20
N GLN A 32 -18.24 -9.95 -16.28
CA GLN A 32 -18.28 -10.92 -15.18
C GLN A 32 -16.87 -11.38 -14.75
N ILE A 33 -15.94 -11.55 -15.68
CA ILE A 33 -14.57 -11.91 -15.38
C ILE A 33 -13.87 -10.74 -14.67
N SER A 34 -14.12 -9.50 -15.08
CA SER A 34 -13.48 -8.30 -14.50
C SER A 34 -13.81 -8.07 -13.03
N LEU A 35 -14.97 -8.57 -12.56
CA LEU A 35 -15.36 -8.50 -11.14
C LEU A 35 -14.42 -9.30 -10.23
N HIS A 36 -13.68 -10.27 -10.75
CA HIS A 36 -12.86 -11.19 -9.96
C HIS A 36 -11.39 -11.26 -10.39
N HIS A 37 -11.05 -10.75 -11.59
CA HIS A 37 -9.71 -10.85 -12.16
C HIS A 37 -9.37 -9.65 -13.04
N ASP A 38 -8.09 -9.26 -13.05
CA ASP A 38 -7.57 -8.29 -14.02
C ASP A 38 -7.65 -8.85 -15.45
N LEU A 39 -8.19 -8.07 -16.38
CA LEU A 39 -8.31 -8.45 -17.78
C LEU A 39 -7.00 -8.18 -18.54
N ASP A 40 -6.65 -9.08 -19.47
CA ASP A 40 -5.59 -8.85 -20.44
C ASP A 40 -6.16 -8.08 -21.64
N TYR A 41 -6.12 -6.76 -21.57
CA TYR A 41 -6.67 -5.89 -22.61
C TYR A 41 -5.93 -6.01 -23.94
N GLN A 42 -4.66 -6.42 -23.96
CA GLN A 42 -3.95 -6.67 -25.23
C GLN A 42 -4.48 -7.93 -25.90
N ALA A 43 -4.72 -9.00 -25.13
CA ALA A 43 -5.33 -10.22 -25.68
C ALA A 43 -6.75 -9.98 -26.20
N ILE A 44 -7.51 -9.09 -25.57
CA ILE A 44 -8.84 -8.68 -26.07
C ILE A 44 -8.70 -7.97 -27.40
N LEU A 45 -7.80 -7.01 -27.57
CA LEU A 45 -7.55 -6.33 -28.85
C LEU A 45 -7.11 -7.30 -29.93
N ASP A 46 -6.18 -8.21 -29.65
CA ASP A 46 -5.72 -9.22 -30.59
C ASP A 46 -6.86 -10.12 -31.08
N TYR A 47 -7.80 -10.44 -30.17
CA TYR A 47 -9.00 -11.20 -30.55
C TYR A 47 -9.96 -10.40 -31.42
N LEU A 48 -10.21 -9.13 -31.10
CA LEU A 48 -11.04 -8.23 -31.89
C LEU A 48 -10.45 -8.03 -33.28
N ASP A 49 -9.14 -7.79 -33.40
CA ASP A 49 -8.43 -7.63 -34.68
C ASP A 49 -8.50 -8.89 -35.55
N LYS A 50 -8.30 -10.06 -34.93
CA LYS A 50 -8.42 -11.34 -35.64
C LYS A 50 -9.82 -11.60 -36.20
N ASN A 51 -10.85 -11.05 -35.56
CA ASN A 51 -12.23 -11.17 -35.96
C ASN A 51 -12.77 -9.91 -36.67
N ALA A 52 -11.93 -8.97 -37.06
CA ALA A 52 -12.34 -7.72 -37.71
C ALA A 52 -13.14 -7.94 -39.01
N SER A 53 -12.96 -9.07 -39.71
CA SER A 53 -13.76 -9.45 -40.89
C SER A 53 -15.22 -9.81 -40.51
N LYS A 54 -15.51 -10.01 -39.24
CA LYS A 54 -16.85 -10.27 -38.69
C LYS A 54 -17.42 -9.04 -37.98
N TYR A 55 -17.00 -7.84 -38.41
CA TYR A 55 -17.50 -6.58 -37.86
C TYR A 55 -19.03 -6.54 -37.95
N PRO A 56 -19.72 -6.28 -36.82
CA PRO A 56 -21.17 -6.42 -36.77
C PRO A 56 -21.87 -5.30 -37.55
N THR A 57 -23.01 -5.66 -38.16
CA THR A 57 -23.86 -4.73 -38.90
C THR A 57 -25.06 -4.25 -38.09
N GLU A 58 -25.48 -5.03 -37.09
CA GLU A 58 -26.57 -4.65 -36.18
C GLU A 58 -26.06 -3.65 -35.12
N ASP A 59 -26.87 -2.63 -34.86
CA ASP A 59 -26.47 -1.50 -33.99
C ASP A 59 -26.06 -1.94 -32.57
N LEU A 60 -26.73 -2.96 -32.01
CA LEU A 60 -26.42 -3.45 -30.66
C LEU A 60 -25.06 -4.16 -30.60
N ASP A 61 -24.85 -5.15 -31.45
CA ASP A 61 -23.57 -5.88 -31.56
C ASP A 61 -22.42 -4.94 -31.91
N LYS A 62 -22.70 -3.98 -32.83
CA LYS A 62 -21.75 -2.96 -33.21
C LYS A 62 -21.34 -2.09 -32.03
N SER A 63 -22.29 -1.69 -31.19
CA SER A 63 -22.06 -0.92 -29.98
C SER A 63 -21.15 -1.68 -29.01
N SER A 64 -21.40 -2.96 -28.76
CA SER A 64 -20.60 -3.81 -27.89
C SER A 64 -19.16 -4.01 -28.42
N TYR A 65 -19.00 -4.26 -29.73
CA TYR A 65 -17.68 -4.36 -30.36
C TYR A 65 -16.86 -3.09 -30.21
N ILE A 66 -17.47 -1.92 -30.53
CA ILE A 66 -16.79 -0.62 -30.46
C ILE A 66 -16.42 -0.28 -29.00
N CYS A 67 -17.32 -0.56 -28.05
CA CYS A 67 -17.07 -0.37 -26.64
C CYS A 67 -15.85 -1.17 -26.16
N LEU A 68 -15.81 -2.47 -26.44
CA LEU A 68 -14.69 -3.34 -26.08
C LEU A 68 -13.37 -2.85 -26.67
N TYR A 69 -13.40 -2.42 -27.94
CA TYR A 69 -12.20 -1.91 -28.63
C TYR A 69 -11.71 -0.62 -27.98
N ALA A 70 -12.62 0.35 -27.78
CA ALA A 70 -12.32 1.64 -27.16
C ALA A 70 -11.80 1.48 -25.72
N SER A 71 -12.49 0.67 -24.90
CA SER A 71 -12.12 0.40 -23.51
C SER A 71 -10.75 -0.28 -23.42
N SER A 72 -10.47 -1.25 -24.27
CA SER A 72 -9.17 -1.93 -24.28
C SER A 72 -8.04 -0.96 -24.65
N LEU A 73 -8.21 -0.13 -25.66
CA LEU A 73 -7.23 0.90 -26.02
C LEU A 73 -7.03 1.92 -24.89
N TYR A 74 -8.13 2.34 -24.26
CA TYR A 74 -8.09 3.28 -23.14
C TYR A 74 -7.32 2.71 -21.94
N LYS A 75 -7.62 1.48 -21.54
CA LYS A 75 -6.95 0.80 -20.41
C LYS A 75 -5.45 0.54 -20.69
N LEU A 76 -5.06 0.39 -21.95
CA LEU A 76 -3.66 0.29 -22.37
C LEU A 76 -2.96 1.66 -22.53
N GLY A 77 -3.65 2.77 -22.21
CA GLY A 77 -3.10 4.12 -22.37
C GLY A 77 -2.94 4.59 -23.81
N LYS A 78 -3.49 3.86 -24.79
CA LYS A 78 -3.48 4.22 -26.22
C LYS A 78 -4.57 5.26 -26.53
N PHE A 79 -4.54 6.40 -25.84
CA PHE A 79 -5.62 7.40 -25.83
C PHE A 79 -5.93 7.96 -27.22
N LYS A 80 -4.89 8.21 -28.04
CA LYS A 80 -5.10 8.72 -29.41
C LYS A 80 -5.90 7.75 -30.27
N ASP A 81 -5.66 6.46 -30.10
CA ASP A 81 -6.28 5.41 -30.90
C ASP A 81 -7.69 5.07 -30.39
N ALA A 82 -7.98 5.31 -29.10
CA ALA A 82 -9.31 5.12 -28.52
C ALA A 82 -10.34 6.18 -28.98
N ILE A 83 -9.92 7.42 -29.26
CA ILE A 83 -10.80 8.54 -29.61
C ILE A 83 -11.73 8.27 -30.79
N PRO A 84 -11.29 7.73 -31.94
CA PRO A 84 -12.19 7.42 -33.07
C PRO A 84 -13.33 6.49 -32.68
N TYR A 85 -13.06 5.44 -31.93
CA TYR A 85 -14.04 4.48 -31.47
C TYR A 85 -15.04 5.10 -30.47
N LEU A 86 -14.56 5.89 -29.51
CA LEU A 86 -15.43 6.62 -28.58
C LEU A 86 -16.35 7.61 -29.31
N LYS A 87 -15.86 8.28 -30.37
CA LYS A 87 -16.66 9.18 -31.21
C LYS A 87 -17.72 8.47 -32.02
N GLU A 88 -17.49 7.24 -32.40
CA GLU A 88 -18.49 6.40 -33.10
C GLU A 88 -19.48 5.79 -32.11
N TYR A 89 -19.01 5.40 -30.92
CA TYR A 89 -19.81 4.78 -29.88
C TYR A 89 -20.91 5.71 -29.32
N ILE A 90 -20.56 6.93 -28.96
CA ILE A 90 -21.47 7.90 -28.31
C ILE A 90 -22.76 8.11 -29.15
N PRO A 91 -22.72 8.51 -30.44
CA PRO A 91 -23.95 8.70 -31.21
C PRO A 91 -24.71 7.39 -31.48
N LEU A 92 -24.00 6.26 -31.56
CA LEU A 92 -24.64 4.96 -31.71
C LEU A 92 -25.46 4.58 -30.49
N LYS A 93 -24.91 4.73 -29.27
CA LYS A 93 -25.64 4.50 -28.03
C LYS A 93 -26.81 5.47 -27.84
N GLN A 94 -26.65 6.74 -28.21
CA GLN A 94 -27.76 7.72 -28.21
C GLN A 94 -28.90 7.30 -29.14
N LYS A 95 -28.60 6.75 -30.34
CA LYS A 95 -29.58 6.23 -31.27
C LYS A 95 -30.35 5.03 -30.70
N LEU A 96 -29.71 4.19 -29.91
CA LEU A 96 -30.32 3.04 -29.25
C LEU A 96 -31.29 3.43 -28.11
N HIS A 97 -31.39 4.73 -27.79
CA HIS A 97 -32.23 5.29 -26.72
C HIS A 97 -32.04 4.61 -25.34
N GLN A 98 -30.89 4.01 -25.13
CA GLN A 98 -30.52 3.47 -23.82
C GLN A 98 -29.93 4.61 -22.99
N ILE A 99 -30.64 5.00 -21.94
CA ILE A 99 -30.09 5.78 -20.83
C ILE A 99 -29.26 4.77 -20.04
N ASP A 100 -27.94 4.80 -20.26
CA ASP A 100 -27.06 3.73 -19.87
C ASP A 100 -25.80 4.32 -19.21
N VAL A 101 -25.32 3.68 -18.17
CA VAL A 101 -24.06 4.01 -17.50
C VAL A 101 -22.89 4.02 -18.49
N ASP A 102 -22.90 3.11 -19.47
CA ASP A 102 -21.87 3.01 -20.51
C ASP A 102 -21.70 4.31 -21.32
N LEU A 103 -22.77 5.05 -21.58
CA LEU A 103 -22.68 6.33 -22.30
C LEU A 103 -21.97 7.38 -21.45
N MET A 104 -22.17 7.32 -20.14
CA MET A 104 -21.54 8.18 -19.16
C MET A 104 -20.03 7.89 -19.09
N GLU A 105 -19.68 6.61 -18.98
CA GLU A 105 -18.28 6.16 -19.00
C GLU A 105 -17.59 6.61 -20.32
N ALA A 106 -18.28 6.52 -21.44
CA ALA A 106 -17.76 6.96 -22.73
C ALA A 106 -17.44 8.47 -22.76
N TYR A 107 -18.30 9.33 -22.19
CA TYR A 107 -18.02 10.77 -22.08
C TYR A 107 -16.84 11.06 -21.16
N SER A 108 -16.73 10.37 -20.05
CA SER A 108 -15.59 10.47 -19.15
C SER A 108 -14.30 10.00 -19.83
N ALA A 109 -14.33 8.84 -20.48
CA ALA A 109 -13.18 8.26 -21.17
C ALA A 109 -12.66 9.15 -22.29
N ILE A 110 -13.54 9.69 -23.17
CA ILE A 110 -13.11 10.57 -24.25
C ILE A 110 -12.58 11.91 -23.72
N GLY A 111 -13.17 12.43 -22.62
CA GLY A 111 -12.66 13.62 -21.93
C GLY A 111 -11.25 13.38 -21.41
N LYS A 112 -11.01 12.24 -20.75
CA LYS A 112 -9.68 11.83 -20.25
C LYS A 112 -8.68 11.62 -21.38
N CYS A 113 -9.07 11.01 -22.49
CA CYS A 113 -8.21 10.86 -23.65
C CYS A 113 -7.71 12.23 -24.16
N TYR A 114 -8.60 13.20 -24.33
CA TYR A 114 -8.22 14.53 -24.78
C TYR A 114 -7.38 15.29 -23.75
N LEU A 115 -7.68 15.14 -22.46
CA LEU A 115 -6.89 15.71 -21.37
C LEU A 115 -5.44 15.15 -21.38
N SER A 116 -5.29 13.86 -21.61
CA SER A 116 -3.97 13.20 -21.71
C SER A 116 -3.18 13.62 -22.94
N LEU A 117 -3.87 14.06 -24.00
CA LEU A 117 -3.27 14.63 -25.22
C LEU A 117 -3.15 16.15 -25.18
N ASP A 118 -3.35 16.77 -24.01
CA ASP A 118 -3.30 18.22 -23.78
C ASP A 118 -4.27 19.05 -24.66
N SER A 119 -5.33 18.41 -25.16
CA SER A 119 -6.37 19.04 -25.96
C SER A 119 -7.51 19.54 -25.08
N LEU A 120 -7.22 20.56 -24.27
CA LEU A 120 -8.04 21.01 -23.13
C LEU A 120 -9.46 21.42 -23.52
N ASP A 121 -9.66 22.12 -24.65
CA ASP A 121 -10.99 22.56 -25.10
C ASP A 121 -11.89 21.40 -25.52
N LEU A 122 -11.30 20.35 -26.13
CA LEU A 122 -12.05 19.16 -26.47
C LEU A 122 -12.33 18.31 -25.22
N ALA A 123 -11.38 18.21 -24.30
CA ALA A 123 -11.60 17.55 -23.01
C ALA A 123 -12.76 18.23 -22.24
N GLU A 124 -12.74 19.55 -22.10
CA GLU A 124 -13.82 20.31 -21.48
C GLU A 124 -15.17 20.05 -22.17
N LYS A 125 -15.19 20.16 -23.51
CA LYS A 125 -16.42 19.96 -24.29
C LYS A 125 -17.09 18.62 -23.99
N TYR A 126 -16.32 17.52 -24.06
CA TYR A 126 -16.89 16.19 -23.88
C TYR A 126 -17.27 15.92 -22.42
N CYS A 127 -16.47 16.35 -21.44
CA CYS A 127 -16.83 16.22 -20.04
C CYS A 127 -18.11 17.02 -19.71
N ARG A 128 -18.24 18.27 -20.19
CA ARG A 128 -19.48 19.06 -19.99
C ARG A 128 -20.69 18.41 -20.67
N GLN A 129 -20.53 17.80 -21.84
CA GLN A 129 -21.62 17.06 -22.48
C GLN A 129 -22.06 15.86 -21.62
N GLY A 130 -21.11 15.14 -21.01
CA GLY A 130 -21.41 14.10 -20.03
C GLY A 130 -22.18 14.64 -18.82
N VAL A 131 -21.73 15.73 -18.21
CA VAL A 131 -22.42 16.36 -17.07
C VAL A 131 -23.87 16.73 -17.43
N VAL A 132 -24.09 17.43 -18.57
CA VAL A 132 -25.44 17.79 -19.03
C VAL A 132 -26.33 16.56 -19.27
N TYR A 133 -25.74 15.47 -19.75
CA TYR A 133 -26.49 14.23 -19.93
C TYR A 133 -26.99 13.65 -18.59
N PHE A 134 -26.19 13.79 -17.53
CA PHE A 134 -26.53 13.36 -16.19
C PHE A 134 -27.59 14.21 -15.47
N ASP A 135 -27.67 15.50 -15.79
CA ASP A 135 -28.57 16.44 -15.09
C ASP A 135 -30.06 16.01 -15.16
N GLY A 136 -30.40 15.15 -16.12
CA GLY A 136 -31.74 14.56 -16.25
C GLY A 136 -31.97 13.25 -15.52
N LEU A 137 -30.97 12.70 -14.83
CA LEU A 137 -31.01 11.38 -14.21
C LEU A 137 -31.03 11.47 -12.68
N SER A 138 -31.51 10.39 -12.03
CA SER A 138 -31.44 10.27 -10.58
C SER A 138 -29.98 10.32 -10.07
N ASP A 139 -29.77 10.95 -8.93
CA ASP A 139 -28.46 11.06 -8.29
C ASP A 139 -27.85 9.72 -7.86
N SER A 140 -28.64 8.65 -7.81
CA SER A 140 -28.18 7.28 -7.54
C SER A 140 -27.59 6.56 -8.76
N ILE A 141 -27.66 7.19 -9.95
CA ILE A 141 -27.19 6.57 -11.20
C ILE A 141 -25.82 7.15 -11.57
N GLY A 142 -24.83 6.28 -11.84
CA GLY A 142 -23.50 6.66 -12.33
C GLY A 142 -22.72 7.55 -11.37
N ILE A 143 -22.77 7.27 -10.08
CA ILE A 143 -22.07 8.07 -9.04
C ILE A 143 -20.57 8.16 -9.35
N LEU A 144 -19.93 7.03 -9.68
CA LEU A 144 -18.51 6.99 -9.99
C LEU A 144 -18.18 7.73 -11.29
N ASP A 145 -19.05 7.62 -12.31
CA ASP A 145 -18.86 8.31 -13.59
C ASP A 145 -19.01 9.83 -13.45
N ARG A 146 -19.95 10.28 -12.62
CA ARG A 146 -20.06 11.70 -12.26
C ARG A 146 -18.79 12.20 -11.58
N TYR A 147 -18.26 11.45 -10.61
CA TYR A 147 -16.98 11.75 -9.97
C TYR A 147 -15.86 11.89 -11.02
N GLU A 148 -15.70 10.92 -11.92
CA GLU A 148 -14.64 10.96 -12.95
C GLU A 148 -14.81 12.13 -13.93
N LEU A 149 -16.03 12.48 -14.32
CA LEU A 149 -16.30 13.66 -15.17
C LEU A 149 -15.86 14.97 -14.51
N TYR A 150 -16.26 15.19 -13.27
CA TYR A 150 -15.88 16.39 -12.53
C TYR A 150 -14.39 16.43 -12.22
N LYS A 151 -13.77 15.31 -11.91
CA LYS A 151 -12.32 15.17 -11.75
C LYS A 151 -11.56 15.54 -13.03
N ASN A 152 -12.03 15.09 -14.18
CA ASN A 152 -11.45 15.46 -15.47
C ASN A 152 -11.62 16.96 -15.74
N LEU A 153 -12.77 17.56 -15.43
CA LEU A 153 -13.01 19.01 -15.56
C LEU A 153 -12.09 19.80 -14.62
N THR A 154 -11.93 19.38 -13.38
CA THR A 154 -10.98 19.96 -12.45
C THR A 154 -9.57 20.00 -13.07
N SER A 155 -9.11 18.88 -13.59
CA SER A 155 -7.78 18.78 -14.24
C SER A 155 -7.66 19.70 -15.45
N VAL A 156 -8.72 19.86 -16.24
CA VAL A 156 -8.77 20.80 -17.37
C VAL A 156 -8.59 22.23 -16.90
N TYR A 157 -9.35 22.67 -15.86
CA TYR A 157 -9.30 24.05 -15.38
C TYR A 157 -8.01 24.36 -14.63
N VAL A 158 -7.43 23.40 -13.91
CA VAL A 158 -6.07 23.53 -13.34
C VAL A 158 -5.07 23.85 -14.45
N LYS A 159 -5.08 23.10 -15.55
CA LYS A 159 -4.20 23.34 -16.69
C LYS A 159 -4.49 24.65 -17.42
N LYS A 160 -5.76 25.10 -17.45
CA LYS A 160 -6.14 26.39 -18.04
C LYS A 160 -5.84 27.58 -17.10
N GLY A 161 -5.56 27.34 -15.81
CA GLY A 161 -5.32 28.38 -14.81
C GLY A 161 -6.59 29.11 -14.36
N ASP A 162 -7.78 28.56 -14.58
CA ASP A 162 -9.05 29.14 -14.14
C ASP A 162 -9.39 28.73 -12.71
N LEU A 163 -8.83 29.45 -11.75
CA LEU A 163 -8.95 29.11 -10.33
C LEU A 163 -10.39 29.14 -9.78
N ALA A 164 -11.28 29.93 -10.38
CA ALA A 164 -12.68 29.98 -9.95
C ALA A 164 -13.40 28.67 -10.31
N LEU A 165 -13.26 28.23 -11.57
CA LEU A 165 -13.84 26.96 -12.01
C LEU A 165 -13.17 25.73 -11.37
N VAL A 166 -11.87 25.82 -11.05
CA VAL A 166 -11.18 24.77 -10.30
C VAL A 166 -11.88 24.50 -8.97
N ARG A 167 -12.14 25.56 -8.18
CA ARG A 167 -12.81 25.40 -6.88
C ARG A 167 -14.19 24.75 -7.03
N ASP A 168 -15.00 25.25 -7.97
CA ASP A 168 -16.36 24.73 -8.16
C ASP A 168 -16.35 23.26 -8.59
N MET A 169 -15.44 22.88 -9.49
CA MET A 169 -15.30 21.49 -9.92
C MET A 169 -14.77 20.58 -8.81
N HIS A 170 -13.85 21.06 -7.97
CA HIS A 170 -13.41 20.31 -6.79
C HIS A 170 -14.57 20.02 -5.84
N ARG A 171 -15.47 20.98 -5.58
CA ARG A 171 -16.64 20.76 -4.72
C ARG A 171 -17.55 19.66 -5.28
N GLU A 172 -17.81 19.67 -6.58
CA GLU A 172 -18.60 18.61 -7.22
C GLU A 172 -17.90 17.26 -7.18
N THR A 173 -16.59 17.22 -7.45
CA THR A 173 -15.79 15.98 -7.35
C THR A 173 -15.86 15.38 -5.94
N GLN A 174 -15.71 16.20 -4.91
CA GLN A 174 -15.81 15.79 -3.49
C GLN A 174 -17.19 15.24 -3.15
N LYS A 175 -18.26 15.92 -3.60
CA LYS A 175 -19.65 15.51 -3.39
C LYS A 175 -19.92 14.11 -3.95
N TRP A 176 -19.52 13.86 -5.19
CA TRP A 176 -19.77 12.57 -5.84
C TRP A 176 -18.92 11.44 -5.25
N TRP A 177 -17.69 11.73 -4.82
CA TRP A 177 -16.88 10.76 -4.08
C TRP A 177 -17.51 10.38 -2.73
N ALA A 178 -17.99 11.36 -1.97
CA ALA A 178 -18.68 11.10 -0.71
C ALA A 178 -19.94 10.24 -0.92
N ALA A 179 -20.71 10.50 -1.99
CA ALA A 179 -21.85 9.67 -2.36
C ALA A 179 -21.44 8.22 -2.70
N PHE A 180 -20.34 8.04 -3.43
CA PHE A 180 -19.77 6.72 -3.73
C PHE A 180 -19.35 5.95 -2.47
N CYS A 181 -18.69 6.63 -1.53
CA CYS A 181 -18.29 6.04 -0.25
C CYS A 181 -19.50 5.57 0.57
N LEU A 182 -20.60 6.32 0.55
CA LEU A 182 -21.83 5.94 1.27
C LEU A 182 -22.54 4.73 0.64
N ASP A 183 -22.54 4.64 -0.68
CA ASP A 183 -23.24 3.56 -1.41
C ASP A 183 -22.53 2.22 -1.25
N GLY A 184 -21.20 2.21 -1.39
CA GLY A 184 -20.39 0.98 -1.40
C GLY A 184 -19.79 0.55 -0.06
N HIS A 185 -19.70 1.46 0.93
CA HIS A 185 -18.90 1.27 2.14
C HIS A 185 -19.59 1.80 3.40
N PRO A 186 -20.52 1.02 4.01
CA PRO A 186 -21.28 1.47 5.20
C PRO A 186 -20.41 1.85 6.40
N ASP A 187 -19.23 1.27 6.53
CA ASP A 187 -18.23 1.60 7.56
C ASP A 187 -17.60 2.99 7.38
N MET A 188 -17.74 3.58 6.19
CA MET A 188 -17.30 4.95 5.89
C MET A 188 -18.33 6.01 6.33
N LYS A 189 -19.54 5.62 6.74
CA LYS A 189 -20.64 6.53 7.04
C LYS A 189 -20.24 7.69 7.95
N GLN A 190 -19.63 7.40 9.09
CA GLN A 190 -19.20 8.42 10.05
C GLN A 190 -18.19 9.41 9.44
N LYS A 191 -17.29 8.93 8.59
CA LYS A 191 -16.29 9.78 7.92
C LYS A 191 -16.94 10.71 6.91
N VAL A 192 -17.94 10.20 6.16
CA VAL A 192 -18.69 11.00 5.18
C VAL A 192 -19.60 12.01 5.87
N GLU A 193 -20.25 11.65 6.98
CA GLU A 193 -21.04 12.59 7.77
C GLU A 193 -20.16 13.75 8.27
N ASN A 194 -19.01 13.46 8.86
CA ASN A 194 -18.05 14.47 9.30
C ASN A 194 -17.56 15.36 8.14
N TYR A 195 -17.28 14.79 6.97
CA TYR A 195 -16.93 15.54 5.77
C TYR A 195 -18.05 16.49 5.34
N ASN A 196 -19.30 16.01 5.28
CA ASN A 196 -20.46 16.81 4.87
C ASN A 196 -20.70 18.01 5.81
N ASP A 197 -20.60 17.78 7.13
CA ASP A 197 -20.77 18.85 8.13
C ASP A 197 -19.72 19.95 7.96
N ILE A 198 -18.45 19.57 7.73
CA ILE A 198 -17.36 20.53 7.51
C ILE A 198 -17.55 21.27 6.18
N LEU A 199 -17.93 20.55 5.11
CA LEU A 199 -18.15 21.13 3.79
C LEU A 199 -19.26 22.18 3.82
N GLU A 200 -20.40 21.89 4.50
CA GLU A 200 -21.49 22.85 4.65
C GLU A 200 -21.03 24.15 5.31
N GLU A 201 -20.20 24.06 6.35
CA GLU A 201 -19.65 25.25 7.01
C GLU A 201 -18.68 26.03 6.12
N VAL A 202 -17.84 25.36 5.33
CA VAL A 202 -16.95 26.00 4.35
C VAL A 202 -17.77 26.75 3.30
N GLN A 203 -18.76 26.08 2.71
CA GLN A 203 -19.64 26.67 1.69
C GLN A 203 -20.41 27.89 2.23
N ARG A 204 -20.88 27.84 3.48
CA ARG A 204 -21.55 28.95 4.13
C ARG A 204 -20.63 30.18 4.28
N GLN A 205 -19.34 29.97 4.62
CA GLN A 205 -18.37 31.05 4.70
C GLN A 205 -18.00 31.60 3.31
N GLU A 206 -17.85 30.73 2.31
CA GLU A 206 -17.65 31.14 0.91
C GLU A 206 -18.81 32.00 0.38
N PHE A 207 -20.04 31.62 0.68
CA PHE A 207 -21.23 32.36 0.32
C PHE A 207 -21.29 33.76 0.97
N ASN A 208 -20.81 33.86 2.21
CA ASN A 208 -20.74 35.14 2.95
C ASN A 208 -19.47 35.95 2.63
N GLU A 209 -18.68 35.54 1.63
CA GLU A 209 -17.40 36.18 1.26
C GLU A 209 -16.35 36.21 2.39
N ASP A 210 -16.53 35.43 3.46
CA ASP A 210 -15.59 35.32 4.59
C ASP A 210 -14.49 34.30 4.28
N THR A 211 -13.66 34.57 3.28
CA THR A 211 -12.64 33.65 2.77
C THR A 211 -11.22 33.99 3.24
N ILE A 212 -11.06 34.90 4.21
CA ILE A 212 -9.75 35.36 4.71
C ILE A 212 -9.63 35.15 6.23
N SER A 213 -10.73 34.88 6.93
CA SER A 213 -10.72 34.71 8.39
C SER A 213 -9.92 33.46 8.82
N VAL A 214 -9.39 33.52 10.06
CA VAL A 214 -8.75 32.37 10.72
C VAL A 214 -9.71 31.16 10.76
N ASN A 215 -11.01 31.43 11.01
CA ASN A 215 -12.03 30.39 11.05
C ASN A 215 -12.20 29.69 9.68
N TYR A 216 -12.17 30.44 8.58
CA TYR A 216 -12.21 29.84 7.24
C TYR A 216 -10.99 28.97 6.96
N ILE A 217 -9.79 29.43 7.34
CA ILE A 217 -8.54 28.64 7.20
C ILE A 217 -8.61 27.36 8.02
N ALA A 218 -9.12 27.43 9.25
CA ALA A 218 -9.33 26.26 10.09
C ALA A 218 -10.29 25.25 9.44
N LYS A 219 -11.39 25.72 8.84
CA LYS A 219 -12.37 24.87 8.15
C LYS A 219 -11.81 24.25 6.87
N LEU A 220 -11.05 25.00 6.06
CA LEU A 220 -10.32 24.43 4.91
C LEU A 220 -9.33 23.34 5.35
N SER A 221 -8.60 23.61 6.44
CA SER A 221 -7.67 22.64 7.01
C SER A 221 -8.38 21.35 7.47
N ALA A 222 -9.50 21.51 8.17
CA ALA A 222 -10.33 20.40 8.62
C ALA A 222 -10.96 19.63 7.43
N LEU A 223 -11.36 20.35 6.37
CA LEU A 223 -11.90 19.75 5.13
C LEU A 223 -10.83 18.90 4.43
N GLY A 224 -9.62 19.41 4.29
CA GLY A 224 -8.50 18.66 3.72
C GLY A 224 -8.17 17.39 4.52
N LEU A 225 -8.20 17.48 5.86
CA LEU A 225 -8.01 16.29 6.71
C LEU A 225 -9.17 15.29 6.55
N ALA A 226 -10.42 15.75 6.48
CA ALA A 226 -11.58 14.87 6.27
C ALA A 226 -11.50 14.15 4.91
N LEU A 227 -11.09 14.86 3.85
CA LEU A 227 -10.85 14.28 2.52
C LEU A 227 -9.70 13.26 2.53
N SER A 228 -8.61 13.52 3.25
CA SER A 228 -7.54 12.55 3.42
C SER A 228 -8.04 11.25 4.09
N ASN A 229 -8.94 11.37 5.06
CA ASN A 229 -9.58 10.23 5.72
C ASN A 229 -10.56 9.47 4.80
N LEU A 230 -11.03 10.09 3.74
CA LEU A 230 -11.83 9.49 2.66
C LEU A 230 -10.97 8.98 1.50
N TYR A 231 -9.64 9.08 1.60
CA TYR A 231 -8.66 8.69 0.58
C TYR A 231 -8.77 9.49 -0.74
N VAL A 232 -9.30 10.72 -0.68
CA VAL A 232 -9.41 11.65 -1.83
C VAL A 232 -8.23 12.62 -1.79
N PHE A 233 -7.05 12.13 -2.17
CA PHE A 233 -5.79 12.80 -1.89
C PHE A 233 -5.55 14.06 -2.73
N ASP A 234 -5.95 14.08 -3.99
CA ASP A 234 -5.73 15.25 -4.86
C ASP A 234 -6.53 16.46 -4.35
N GLU A 235 -7.81 16.23 -4.02
CA GLU A 235 -8.71 17.23 -3.48
C GLU A 235 -8.32 17.63 -2.05
N ALA A 236 -7.87 16.68 -1.23
CA ALA A 236 -7.34 16.93 0.10
C ALA A 236 -6.15 17.89 0.03
N LYS A 237 -5.20 17.63 -0.86
CA LYS A 237 -4.03 18.48 -1.06
C LYS A 237 -4.40 19.88 -1.51
N TYR A 238 -5.35 20.01 -2.43
CA TYR A 238 -5.84 21.32 -2.88
C TYR A 238 -6.37 22.16 -1.70
N GLU A 239 -7.23 21.61 -0.86
CA GLU A 239 -7.78 22.34 0.30
C GLU A 239 -6.70 22.69 1.32
N LEU A 240 -5.77 21.77 1.58
CA LEU A 240 -4.65 21.99 2.49
C LEU A 240 -3.69 23.05 1.96
N ASP A 241 -3.35 23.02 0.67
CA ASP A 241 -2.51 24.04 0.03
C ASP A 241 -3.19 25.42 0.06
N CYS A 242 -4.50 25.49 -0.17
CA CYS A 242 -5.28 26.72 -0.03
C CYS A 242 -5.24 27.27 1.39
N ALA A 243 -5.37 26.42 2.41
CA ALA A 243 -5.26 26.80 3.81
C ALA A 243 -3.87 27.36 4.13
N PHE A 244 -2.80 26.68 3.73
CA PHE A 244 -1.43 27.14 3.91
C PHE A 244 -1.13 28.46 3.19
N TYR A 245 -1.55 28.58 1.92
CA TYR A 245 -1.37 29.81 1.17
C TYR A 245 -2.02 31.02 1.86
N LYS A 246 -3.28 30.86 2.31
CA LYS A 246 -4.02 31.92 3.01
C LYS A 246 -3.40 32.24 4.36
N ALA A 247 -3.00 31.23 5.14
CA ALA A 247 -2.32 31.40 6.42
C ALA A 247 -1.01 32.19 6.26
N ASN A 248 -0.17 31.80 5.29
CA ASN A 248 1.09 32.49 5.01
C ASN A 248 0.90 33.93 4.51
N LYS A 249 -0.15 34.15 3.71
CA LYS A 249 -0.40 35.46 3.10
C LYS A 249 -1.01 36.47 4.06
N TYR A 250 -1.91 36.04 4.95
CA TYR A 250 -2.75 36.92 5.75
C TYR A 250 -2.49 36.84 7.26
N PHE A 251 -1.85 35.77 7.75
CA PHE A 251 -1.67 35.48 9.18
C PHE A 251 -0.27 34.99 9.50
N ASN A 252 0.02 34.91 10.82
CA ASN A 252 1.24 34.24 11.29
C ASN A 252 1.11 32.72 11.08
N GLN A 253 2.17 32.08 10.55
CA GLN A 253 2.19 30.67 10.20
C GLN A 253 1.95 29.70 11.38
N GLN A 254 2.12 30.13 12.62
CA GLN A 254 2.01 29.30 13.83
C GLN A 254 0.68 29.43 14.57
N ILE A 255 -0.40 29.70 13.85
CA ILE A 255 -1.73 29.72 14.47
C ILE A 255 -2.21 28.28 14.76
N PRO A 256 -2.80 28.03 15.97
CA PRO A 256 -3.24 26.67 16.36
C PRO A 256 -4.25 26.04 15.38
N GLU A 257 -5.01 26.84 14.69
CA GLU A 257 -6.05 26.45 13.74
C GLU A 257 -5.50 25.78 12.47
N LEU A 258 -4.18 25.86 12.22
CA LEU A 258 -3.52 25.14 11.13
C LEU A 258 -3.19 23.69 11.46
N LYS A 259 -3.37 23.23 12.70
CA LYS A 259 -3.06 21.87 13.11
C LYS A 259 -3.65 20.80 12.16
N PRO A 260 -4.95 20.84 11.78
CA PRO A 260 -5.50 19.89 10.81
C PRO A 260 -4.82 19.92 9.45
N ALA A 261 -4.30 21.07 9.01
CA ALA A 261 -3.58 21.17 7.74
C ALA A 261 -2.23 20.44 7.78
N TYR A 262 -1.46 20.59 8.86
CA TYR A 262 -0.21 19.86 9.04
C TYR A 262 -0.45 18.36 9.15
N GLU A 263 -1.45 17.95 9.93
CA GLU A 263 -1.84 16.54 10.06
C GLU A 263 -2.33 15.95 8.73
N GLY A 264 -3.17 16.67 8.02
CA GLY A 264 -3.71 16.26 6.72
C GLY A 264 -2.62 16.13 5.65
N LEU A 265 -1.68 17.09 5.54
CA LEU A 265 -0.55 17.01 4.62
C LEU A 265 0.38 15.85 4.95
N TYR A 266 0.63 15.60 6.23
CA TYR A 266 1.41 14.44 6.65
C TYR A 266 0.76 13.13 6.20
N GLN A 267 -0.54 12.98 6.42
CA GLN A 267 -1.31 11.83 5.96
C GLN A 267 -1.31 11.72 4.43
N TYR A 268 -1.56 12.84 3.75
CA TYR A 268 -1.51 12.90 2.29
C TYR A 268 -0.20 12.34 1.74
N TYR A 269 0.95 12.83 2.22
CA TYR A 269 2.25 12.38 1.73
C TYR A 269 2.54 10.91 2.03
N LEU A 270 2.08 10.38 3.18
CA LEU A 270 2.24 8.97 3.50
C LEU A 270 1.41 8.07 2.57
N PHE A 271 0.15 8.39 2.36
CA PHE A 271 -0.76 7.55 1.59
C PHE A 271 -0.57 7.70 0.07
N SER A 272 -0.20 8.88 -0.41
CA SER A 272 0.13 9.10 -1.82
C SER A 272 1.51 8.55 -2.21
N GLN A 273 2.30 8.09 -1.23
CA GLN A 273 3.69 7.66 -1.41
C GLN A 273 4.61 8.75 -1.99
N ASP A 274 4.24 10.02 -1.86
CA ASP A 274 5.09 11.16 -2.21
C ASP A 274 6.12 11.44 -1.11
N TYR A 275 7.11 10.57 -1.01
CA TYR A 275 8.16 10.66 0.01
C TYR A 275 9.08 11.88 -0.20
N GLN A 276 9.26 12.33 -1.43
CA GLN A 276 10.05 13.55 -1.70
C GLN A 276 9.32 14.79 -1.18
N GLY A 277 8.02 14.89 -1.44
CA GLY A 277 7.17 15.93 -0.87
C GLY A 277 7.17 15.89 0.66
N LEU A 278 7.07 14.69 1.26
CA LEU A 278 7.12 14.53 2.71
C LEU A 278 8.47 14.97 3.29
N ILE A 279 9.60 14.55 2.72
CA ILE A 279 10.94 14.97 3.18
C ILE A 279 11.07 16.50 3.14
N GLY A 280 10.60 17.15 2.08
CA GLY A 280 10.59 18.61 1.98
C GLY A 280 9.69 19.28 3.02
N PHE A 281 8.61 18.62 3.44
CA PHE A 281 7.64 19.13 4.42
C PHE A 281 8.07 18.91 5.89
N LEU A 282 8.92 17.92 6.16
CA LEU A 282 9.34 17.54 7.52
C LEU A 282 9.86 18.69 8.40
N PRO A 283 10.70 19.62 7.90
CA PRO A 283 11.19 20.74 8.72
C PRO A 283 10.05 21.65 9.18
N ALA A 284 9.06 21.88 8.32
CA ALA A 284 7.89 22.71 8.65
C ALA A 284 7.01 21.98 9.69
N LEU A 285 6.77 20.69 9.51
CA LEU A 285 6.01 19.86 10.44
C LEU A 285 6.67 19.84 11.82
N ALA A 286 7.97 19.53 11.90
CA ALA A 286 8.72 19.47 13.15
C ALA A 286 8.77 20.83 13.86
N ASN A 287 8.91 21.92 13.12
CA ASN A 287 8.94 23.26 13.70
C ASN A 287 7.58 23.67 14.26
N TYR A 288 6.48 23.32 13.57
CA TYR A 288 5.13 23.61 14.04
C TYR A 288 4.81 22.90 15.36
N PHE A 289 5.13 21.62 15.47
CA PHE A 289 4.87 20.80 16.67
C PHE A 289 5.97 20.83 17.73
N LYS A 290 6.97 21.71 17.58
CA LYS A 290 8.08 21.83 18.53
C LYS A 290 7.57 22.32 19.91
N GLY A 291 7.78 21.47 20.94
CA GLY A 291 7.35 21.78 22.32
C GLY A 291 5.89 21.44 22.62
N ASP A 292 5.18 20.81 21.69
CA ASP A 292 3.84 20.26 21.92
C ASP A 292 3.96 18.79 22.33
N ASP A 293 3.96 18.51 23.65
CA ASP A 293 4.12 17.17 24.22
C ASP A 293 2.97 16.24 23.82
N ASP A 294 1.77 16.75 23.57
CA ASP A 294 0.61 15.97 23.13
C ASP A 294 0.74 15.50 21.66
N ASN A 295 1.62 16.10 20.90
CA ASN A 295 1.84 15.83 19.47
C ASN A 295 3.26 15.32 19.15
N LEU A 296 3.90 14.63 20.10
CA LEU A 296 5.23 14.01 19.92
C LEU A 296 5.35 13.20 18.62
N LYS A 297 4.26 12.57 18.16
CA LYS A 297 4.24 11.77 16.91
C LYS A 297 4.59 12.57 15.64
N TYR A 298 4.46 13.90 15.67
CA TYR A 298 4.82 14.78 14.55
C TYR A 298 6.20 15.43 14.70
N GLN A 299 6.91 15.20 15.80
CA GLN A 299 8.28 15.64 15.92
C GLN A 299 9.19 14.90 14.93
N ALA A 300 10.23 15.55 14.42
CA ALA A 300 11.06 15.01 13.36
C ALA A 300 11.55 13.57 13.60
N PRO A 301 12.05 13.17 14.80
CA PRO A 301 12.47 11.79 15.03
C PRO A 301 11.34 10.78 14.84
N HIS A 302 10.15 11.08 15.34
CA HIS A 302 8.99 10.18 15.21
C HIS A 302 8.56 10.03 13.75
N VAL A 303 8.55 11.13 13.00
CA VAL A 303 8.19 11.11 11.58
C VAL A 303 9.19 10.29 10.78
N TYR A 304 10.50 10.50 10.99
CA TYR A 304 11.53 9.67 10.36
C TYR A 304 11.41 8.19 10.75
N MET A 305 11.11 7.88 12.01
CA MET A 305 10.90 6.50 12.46
C MET A 305 9.66 5.87 11.83
N ASN A 306 8.58 6.62 11.64
CA ASN A 306 7.38 6.13 10.96
C ASN A 306 7.66 5.82 9.48
N LEU A 307 8.41 6.69 8.79
CA LEU A 307 8.88 6.44 7.42
C LEU A 307 9.75 5.18 7.35
N GLY A 308 10.71 5.03 8.27
CA GLY A 308 11.52 3.83 8.35
C GLY A 308 10.67 2.57 8.53
N THR A 309 9.64 2.63 9.38
CA THR A 309 8.71 1.51 9.60
C THR A 309 7.89 1.20 8.35
N PHE A 310 7.42 2.22 7.63
CA PHE A 310 6.74 2.03 6.36
C PHE A 310 7.65 1.28 5.36
N PHE A 311 8.90 1.67 5.20
CA PHE A 311 9.83 0.99 4.29
C PHE A 311 10.18 -0.45 4.72
N VAL A 312 10.10 -0.78 6.02
CA VAL A 312 10.15 -2.19 6.47
C VAL A 312 8.96 -2.97 5.94
N GLN A 313 7.75 -2.41 5.98
CA GLN A 313 6.53 -3.05 5.45
C GLN A 313 6.61 -3.25 3.93
N GLU A 314 7.20 -2.29 3.21
CA GLU A 314 7.50 -2.36 1.77
C GLU A 314 8.69 -3.28 1.42
N ASN A 315 9.23 -4.01 2.40
CA ASN A 315 10.39 -4.88 2.24
C ASN A 315 11.62 -4.17 1.65
N ASN A 316 11.82 -2.90 2.02
CA ASN A 316 12.95 -2.06 1.60
C ASN A 316 13.82 -1.66 2.81
N PRO A 317 14.68 -2.55 3.31
CA PRO A 317 15.49 -2.30 4.50
C PRO A 317 16.52 -1.19 4.31
N GLN A 318 16.97 -0.92 3.08
CA GLN A 318 17.91 0.16 2.78
C GLN A 318 17.27 1.53 3.05
N GLN A 319 16.07 1.77 2.55
CA GLN A 319 15.36 3.03 2.82
C GLN A 319 14.95 3.11 4.30
N ALA A 320 14.51 2.01 4.88
CA ALA A 320 14.20 1.95 6.31
C ALA A 320 15.39 2.40 7.16
N TYR A 321 16.59 1.85 6.90
CA TYR A 321 17.82 2.26 7.58
C TYR A 321 18.10 3.76 7.39
N THR A 322 17.96 4.27 6.17
CA THR A 322 18.22 5.69 5.87
C THR A 322 17.36 6.60 6.76
N PHE A 323 16.07 6.32 6.88
CA PHE A 323 15.16 7.12 7.70
C PHE A 323 15.40 6.95 9.21
N TYR A 324 15.68 5.74 9.68
CA TYR A 324 16.06 5.55 11.08
C TYR A 324 17.38 6.27 11.42
N ASN A 325 18.34 6.28 10.50
CA ASN A 325 19.59 7.01 10.69
C ASN A 325 19.37 8.53 10.73
N LEU A 326 18.48 9.07 9.90
CA LEU A 326 18.10 10.49 9.97
C LEU A 326 17.44 10.82 11.32
N ALA A 327 16.56 9.95 11.83
CA ALA A 327 16.00 10.10 13.17
C ALA A 327 17.09 10.13 14.24
N TYR A 328 18.04 9.21 14.16
CA TYR A 328 19.14 9.12 15.11
C TYR A 328 20.04 10.36 15.07
N GLN A 329 20.46 10.80 13.88
CA GLN A 329 21.28 12.01 13.70
C GLN A 329 20.57 13.26 14.25
N TYR A 330 19.28 13.44 13.96
CA TYR A 330 18.51 14.55 14.51
C TYR A 330 18.51 14.54 16.05
N MET A 331 18.37 13.37 16.68
CA MET A 331 18.41 13.24 18.13
C MET A 331 19.80 13.50 18.72
N GLU A 332 20.87 13.14 18.03
CA GLU A 332 22.25 13.44 18.46
C GLU A 332 22.54 14.95 18.42
N GLU A 333 22.05 15.64 17.39
CA GLU A 333 22.24 17.10 17.23
C GLU A 333 21.40 17.91 18.24
N ASN A 334 20.28 17.36 18.72
CA ASN A 334 19.30 18.05 19.56
C ASN A 334 19.16 17.46 20.99
N ASP A 335 20.21 16.85 21.52
CA ASP A 335 20.26 15.97 22.72
C ASP A 335 19.91 16.63 24.08
N LYS A 336 19.10 17.68 24.10
CA LYS A 336 18.76 18.40 25.35
C LYS A 336 17.46 17.96 26.05
N GLN A 337 16.78 16.94 25.54
CA GLN A 337 15.47 16.49 26.10
C GLN A 337 15.56 15.07 26.67
N GLU A 338 15.26 14.90 27.95
CA GLU A 338 15.24 13.59 28.64
C GLU A 338 14.36 12.54 27.95
N ASN A 339 13.31 12.96 27.26
CA ASN A 339 12.40 12.07 26.54
C ASN A 339 13.00 11.39 25.30
N MET A 340 14.16 11.87 24.81
CA MET A 340 14.76 11.32 23.58
C MET A 340 15.48 9.98 23.79
N VAL A 341 15.84 9.61 25.03
CA VAL A 341 16.60 8.37 25.30
C VAL A 341 15.80 7.12 24.89
N GLU A 342 14.52 7.06 25.21
CA GLU A 342 13.65 5.92 24.84
C GLU A 342 13.48 5.82 23.31
N ILE A 343 13.33 6.95 22.64
CA ILE A 343 13.23 7.01 21.17
C ILE A 343 14.55 6.57 20.54
N LYS A 344 15.71 7.00 21.10
CA LYS A 344 17.04 6.57 20.66
C LYS A 344 17.20 5.04 20.76
N LYS A 345 16.79 4.43 21.88
CA LYS A 345 16.84 2.97 22.06
C LYS A 345 16.02 2.26 20.99
N SER A 346 14.77 2.72 20.78
CA SER A 346 13.87 2.17 19.74
C SER A 346 14.46 2.36 18.34
N CYS A 347 15.03 3.53 18.06
CA CYS A 347 15.64 3.84 16.78
C CYS A 347 16.85 2.93 16.47
N LEU A 348 17.77 2.78 17.41
CA LEU A 348 18.96 1.93 17.26
C LEU A 348 18.58 0.45 17.06
N ILE A 349 17.56 -0.06 17.76
CA ILE A 349 17.07 -1.43 17.53
C ILE A 349 16.55 -1.58 16.08
N ARG A 350 15.77 -0.63 15.59
CA ARG A 350 15.24 -0.66 14.22
C ARG A 350 16.34 -0.52 13.18
N MET A 351 17.35 0.29 13.43
CA MET A 351 18.56 0.39 12.58
C MET A 351 19.30 -0.95 12.54
N ALA A 352 19.49 -1.62 13.69
CA ALA A 352 20.15 -2.93 13.76
C ALA A 352 19.32 -4.00 13.01
N GLN A 353 17.99 -3.99 13.12
CA GLN A 353 17.11 -4.88 12.36
C GLN A 353 17.25 -4.65 10.85
N ALA A 354 17.25 -3.40 10.41
CA ALA A 354 17.39 -3.07 8.99
C ALA A 354 18.76 -3.50 8.44
N THR A 355 19.85 -3.26 9.17
CA THR A 355 21.21 -3.70 8.75
C THR A 355 21.37 -5.21 8.78
N THR A 356 20.71 -5.91 9.70
CA THR A 356 20.64 -7.39 9.68
C THR A 356 19.91 -7.88 8.42
N ALA A 357 18.78 -7.28 8.06
CA ALA A 357 18.04 -7.62 6.85
C ALA A 357 18.85 -7.36 5.56
N MET A 358 19.72 -6.34 5.56
CA MET A 358 20.66 -6.06 4.48
C MET A 358 21.93 -6.93 4.50
N GLN A 359 22.10 -7.79 5.50
CA GLN A 359 23.30 -8.60 5.74
C GLN A 359 24.57 -7.76 5.99
N GLU A 360 24.42 -6.52 6.44
CA GLU A 360 25.52 -5.62 6.79
C GLU A 360 26.01 -5.85 8.23
N THR A 361 26.55 -7.03 8.48
CA THR A 361 26.86 -7.56 9.82
C THR A 361 27.75 -6.66 10.66
N SER A 362 28.81 -6.08 10.06
CA SER A 362 29.73 -5.16 10.77
C SER A 362 28.98 -3.93 11.28
N ARG A 363 28.12 -3.34 10.44
CA ARG A 363 27.31 -2.18 10.81
C ARG A 363 26.27 -2.54 11.89
N THR A 364 25.69 -3.73 11.82
CA THR A 364 24.79 -4.22 12.89
C THR A 364 25.52 -4.25 14.23
N LEU A 365 26.74 -4.78 14.29
CA LEU A 365 27.53 -4.83 15.54
C LEU A 365 27.92 -3.44 16.06
N GLU A 366 28.28 -2.50 15.17
CA GLU A 366 28.55 -1.11 15.55
C GLU A 366 27.32 -0.46 16.21
N ILE A 367 26.13 -0.61 15.61
CA ILE A 367 24.89 -0.08 16.15
C ILE A 367 24.56 -0.72 17.51
N VAL A 368 24.72 -2.03 17.62
CA VAL A 368 24.51 -2.78 18.86
C VAL A 368 25.44 -2.27 19.97
N GLN A 369 26.71 -2.01 19.66
CA GLN A 369 27.66 -1.45 20.63
C GLN A 369 27.25 -0.05 21.13
N VAL A 370 26.71 0.80 20.24
CA VAL A 370 26.16 2.11 20.63
C VAL A 370 24.96 1.92 21.56
N LEU A 371 24.06 1.02 21.21
CA LEU A 371 22.87 0.72 22.01
C LEU A 371 23.24 0.18 23.39
N GLU A 372 24.19 -0.75 23.49
CA GLU A 372 24.67 -1.32 24.77
C GLU A 372 25.16 -0.26 25.76
N LYS A 373 25.72 0.85 25.26
CA LYS A 373 26.23 1.95 26.12
C LYS A 373 25.12 2.74 26.81
N ILE A 374 23.93 2.78 26.23
CA ILE A 374 22.78 3.55 26.74
C ILE A 374 21.75 2.67 27.45
N LEU A 375 21.87 1.33 27.33
CA LEU A 375 20.96 0.40 27.99
C LEU A 375 21.30 0.25 29.49
N THR A 376 20.26 0.15 30.29
CA THR A 376 20.33 -0.16 31.71
C THR A 376 19.75 -1.56 31.99
N PRO A 377 19.99 -2.17 33.16
CA PRO A 377 19.35 -3.44 33.51
C PRO A 377 17.80 -3.39 33.54
N LYS A 378 17.22 -2.20 33.65
CA LYS A 378 15.75 -2.00 33.64
C LYS A 378 15.16 -2.09 32.23
N ASP A 379 15.94 -1.90 31.20
CA ASP A 379 15.53 -1.90 29.79
C ASP A 379 15.38 -3.33 29.26
N THR A 380 14.57 -4.15 29.92
CA THR A 380 14.47 -5.59 29.68
C THR A 380 14.19 -5.92 28.20
N LEU A 381 13.20 -5.27 27.60
CA LEU A 381 12.84 -5.48 26.20
C LEU A 381 14.00 -5.16 25.25
N TYR A 382 14.59 -3.98 25.37
CA TYR A 382 15.71 -3.56 24.52
C TYR A 382 16.96 -4.42 24.72
N ASN A 383 17.22 -4.86 25.96
CA ASN A 383 18.31 -5.79 26.26
C ASN A 383 18.14 -7.14 25.55
N ILE A 384 16.92 -7.67 25.49
CA ILE A 384 16.62 -8.93 24.75
C ILE A 384 16.79 -8.71 23.26
N LEU A 385 16.18 -7.67 22.68
CA LEU A 385 16.25 -7.38 21.25
C LEU A 385 17.69 -7.08 20.81
N CYS A 386 18.47 -6.34 21.61
CA CYS A 386 19.88 -6.05 21.37
C CYS A 386 20.71 -7.34 21.32
N SER A 387 20.54 -8.24 22.31
CA SER A 387 21.19 -9.54 22.33
C SER A 387 20.79 -10.41 21.14
N TYR A 388 19.53 -10.38 20.73
CA TYR A 388 19.05 -11.10 19.56
C TYR A 388 19.75 -10.63 18.27
N GLN A 389 19.83 -9.31 18.02
CA GLN A 389 20.53 -8.78 16.84
C GLN A 389 22.03 -9.10 16.88
N LYS A 390 22.65 -9.04 18.06
CA LYS A 390 24.05 -9.42 18.26
C LYS A 390 24.29 -10.90 17.96
N GLY A 391 23.42 -11.78 18.42
CA GLY A 391 23.47 -13.22 18.15
C GLY A 391 23.35 -13.54 16.66
N LEU A 392 22.39 -12.88 15.96
CA LEU A 392 22.24 -13.01 14.50
C LEU A 392 23.51 -12.55 13.76
N ALA A 393 24.12 -11.45 14.20
CA ALA A 393 25.36 -10.96 13.60
C ALA A 393 26.52 -11.95 13.78
N TYR A 394 26.66 -12.58 14.95
CA TYR A 394 27.70 -13.62 15.16
C TYR A 394 27.42 -14.89 14.36
N LEU A 395 26.15 -15.27 14.17
CA LEU A 395 25.77 -16.36 13.26
C LEU A 395 26.23 -16.06 11.83
N ALA A 396 25.96 -14.85 11.34
CA ALA A 396 26.34 -14.41 9.99
C ALA A 396 27.89 -14.38 9.81
N LEU A 397 28.65 -14.07 10.88
CA LEU A 397 30.10 -14.13 10.90
C LEU A 397 30.67 -15.53 11.12
N GLN A 398 29.82 -16.55 11.21
CA GLN A 398 30.20 -17.95 11.51
C GLN A 398 30.92 -18.12 12.86
N GLN A 399 30.69 -17.20 13.79
CA GLN A 399 31.21 -17.24 15.16
C GLN A 399 30.21 -17.93 16.08
N TYR A 400 29.97 -19.20 15.83
CA TYR A 400 28.83 -19.96 16.37
C TYR A 400 28.85 -20.09 17.89
N ASP A 401 30.02 -20.30 18.50
CA ASP A 401 30.11 -20.37 19.98
C ASP A 401 29.78 -19.04 20.63
N LEU A 402 30.17 -17.91 20.03
CA LEU A 402 29.78 -16.58 20.52
C LEU A 402 28.29 -16.35 20.33
N ALA A 403 27.70 -16.79 19.23
CA ALA A 403 26.24 -16.73 19.03
C ALA A 403 25.50 -17.54 20.10
N VAL A 404 25.94 -18.76 20.38
CA VAL A 404 25.38 -19.60 21.46
C VAL A 404 25.48 -18.89 22.80
N ASP A 405 26.65 -18.36 23.14
CA ASP A 405 26.87 -17.59 24.39
C ASP A 405 25.91 -16.42 24.52
N ILE A 406 25.72 -15.63 23.47
CA ILE A 406 24.82 -14.48 23.47
C ILE A 406 23.38 -14.90 23.64
N PHE A 407 22.91 -15.92 22.92
CA PHE A 407 21.53 -16.40 23.01
C PHE A 407 21.24 -17.06 24.37
N THR A 408 22.18 -17.82 24.94
CA THR A 408 22.01 -18.49 26.23
C THR A 408 22.24 -17.59 27.44
N ASN A 409 23.06 -16.55 27.33
CA ASN A 409 23.36 -15.61 28.41
C ASN A 409 22.13 -14.82 28.90
N LYS A 410 21.17 -14.58 28.05
CA LYS A 410 19.84 -14.07 28.45
C LYS A 410 18.99 -15.25 28.88
N LYS A 411 18.60 -15.23 30.14
CA LYS A 411 17.75 -16.30 30.70
C LYS A 411 16.51 -16.48 29.82
N MET A 412 16.35 -17.67 29.23
CA MET A 412 15.15 -18.02 28.46
C MET A 412 13.86 -17.75 29.25
N SER A 413 13.90 -17.89 30.59
CA SER A 413 12.81 -17.52 31.47
C SER A 413 12.43 -16.03 31.37
N LEU A 414 13.41 -15.14 31.15
CA LEU A 414 13.17 -13.70 30.98
C LEU A 414 12.50 -13.40 29.64
N ILE A 415 12.94 -14.05 28.55
CA ILE A 415 12.33 -13.91 27.22
C ILE A 415 10.89 -14.42 27.28
N ARG A 416 10.69 -15.60 27.86
CA ARG A 416 9.37 -16.22 28.06
C ARG A 416 8.44 -15.34 28.91
N SER A 417 8.93 -14.68 29.96
CA SER A 417 8.11 -13.81 30.81
C SER A 417 7.82 -12.46 30.14
N THR A 418 8.69 -11.97 29.25
CA THR A 418 8.53 -10.67 28.58
C THR A 418 7.55 -10.75 27.41
N PHE A 419 7.69 -11.76 26.58
CA PHE A 419 6.87 -11.92 25.36
C PHE A 419 5.73 -12.93 25.53
N GLY A 420 5.86 -13.90 26.44
CA GLY A 420 4.99 -15.07 26.53
C GLY A 420 5.40 -16.17 25.55
N VAL A 421 5.07 -17.42 25.89
CA VAL A 421 5.42 -18.62 25.09
C VAL A 421 4.76 -18.64 23.73
N ASN A 422 3.60 -17.99 23.59
CA ASN A 422 2.82 -17.97 22.36
C ASN A 422 3.17 -16.80 21.43
N HIS A 423 4.14 -15.97 21.80
CA HIS A 423 4.53 -14.84 20.98
C HIS A 423 5.48 -15.28 19.85
N PRO A 424 5.27 -14.87 18.59
CA PRO A 424 6.10 -15.27 17.45
C PRO A 424 7.61 -15.05 17.66
N PHE A 425 8.00 -13.95 18.30
CA PHE A 425 9.40 -13.65 18.60
C PHE A 425 10.06 -14.70 19.50
N TYR A 426 9.31 -15.33 20.43
CA TYR A 426 9.86 -16.41 21.25
C TYR A 426 10.19 -17.64 20.40
N LEU A 427 9.34 -17.99 19.45
CA LEU A 427 9.56 -19.08 18.51
C LEU A 427 10.75 -18.80 17.57
N ASP A 428 10.86 -17.57 17.07
CA ASP A 428 12.00 -17.15 16.25
C ASP A 428 13.29 -17.21 17.06
N TYR A 429 13.26 -16.82 18.34
CA TYR A 429 14.42 -16.91 19.22
C TYR A 429 14.88 -18.37 19.45
N LEU A 430 13.94 -19.30 19.69
CA LEU A 430 14.24 -20.73 19.81
C LEU A 430 14.87 -21.28 18.51
N ASN A 431 14.32 -20.86 17.36
CA ASN A 431 14.88 -21.29 16.07
C ASN A 431 16.31 -20.80 15.88
N GLU A 432 16.60 -19.52 16.15
CA GLU A 432 17.94 -18.96 15.98
C GLU A 432 18.95 -19.54 16.97
N LEU A 433 18.52 -19.80 18.21
CA LEU A 433 19.34 -20.55 19.17
C LEU A 433 19.62 -21.97 18.70
N GLY A 434 18.59 -22.66 18.18
CA GLY A 434 18.75 -23.98 17.56
C GLY A 434 19.72 -23.96 16.37
N VAL A 435 19.67 -22.93 15.53
CA VAL A 435 20.62 -22.73 14.42
C VAL A 435 22.03 -22.49 14.94
N ALA A 436 22.21 -21.70 16.01
CA ALA A 436 23.51 -21.48 16.64
C ALA A 436 24.10 -22.81 17.17
N TYR A 437 23.31 -23.61 17.88
CA TYR A 437 23.72 -24.93 18.35
C TYR A 437 24.06 -25.89 17.19
N LEU A 438 23.24 -25.89 16.15
CA LEU A 438 23.45 -26.76 14.96
C LEU A 438 24.82 -26.48 14.33
N TRP A 439 25.16 -25.23 14.11
CA TRP A 439 26.42 -24.84 13.50
C TRP A 439 27.62 -24.95 14.45
N ALA A 440 27.40 -24.85 15.77
CA ALA A 440 28.40 -25.13 16.79
C ALA A 440 28.64 -26.68 16.99
N GLY A 441 27.94 -27.51 16.24
CA GLY A 441 28.03 -28.98 16.35
C GLY A 441 27.33 -29.60 17.57
N LYS A 442 26.55 -28.79 18.32
CA LYS A 442 25.75 -29.23 19.49
C LYS A 442 24.38 -29.75 19.03
N LEU A 443 24.39 -30.90 18.34
CA LEU A 443 23.22 -31.41 17.59
C LEU A 443 22.02 -31.74 18.49
N ASN A 444 22.25 -32.27 19.68
CA ASN A 444 21.16 -32.67 20.60
C ASN A 444 20.43 -31.45 21.12
N GLU A 445 21.17 -30.39 21.46
CA GLU A 445 20.65 -29.11 21.91
C GLU A 445 19.85 -28.43 20.77
N ALA A 446 20.41 -28.42 19.55
CA ALA A 446 19.70 -27.90 18.37
C ALA A 446 18.36 -28.61 18.13
N ILE A 447 18.34 -29.93 18.21
CA ILE A 447 17.13 -30.74 18.04
C ILE A 447 16.09 -30.42 19.14
N ALA A 448 16.53 -30.18 20.36
CA ALA A 448 15.64 -29.84 21.47
C ALA A 448 14.92 -28.50 21.22
N GLU A 449 15.69 -27.47 20.84
CA GLU A 449 15.12 -26.12 20.60
C GLU A 449 14.15 -26.12 19.39
N PHE A 450 14.50 -26.76 18.27
CA PHE A 450 13.60 -26.88 17.11
C PHE A 450 12.31 -27.65 17.44
N LYS A 451 12.40 -28.71 18.24
CA LYS A 451 11.20 -29.46 18.69
C LYS A 451 10.31 -28.62 19.60
N GLU A 452 10.91 -27.84 20.51
CA GLU A 452 10.14 -26.93 21.37
C GLU A 452 9.41 -25.89 20.52
N ALA A 453 10.10 -25.25 19.55
CA ALA A 453 9.49 -24.28 18.65
C ALA A 453 8.31 -24.87 17.85
N ILE A 454 8.48 -26.09 17.29
CA ILE A 454 7.42 -26.79 16.56
C ILE A 454 6.24 -27.13 17.49
N SER A 455 6.50 -27.65 18.68
CA SER A 455 5.46 -28.02 19.62
C SER A 455 4.59 -26.83 20.04
N ILE A 456 5.21 -25.67 20.25
CA ILE A 456 4.51 -24.44 20.58
C ILE A 456 3.74 -23.94 19.35
N ALA A 457 4.36 -23.89 18.17
CA ALA A 457 3.72 -23.44 16.93
C ALA A 457 2.48 -24.28 16.60
N ASP A 458 2.55 -25.59 16.71
CA ASP A 458 1.43 -26.51 16.49
C ASP A 458 0.30 -26.28 17.51
N SER A 459 0.64 -26.12 18.80
CA SER A 459 -0.34 -25.90 19.86
C SER A 459 -1.07 -24.55 19.73
N THR A 460 -0.41 -23.54 19.17
CA THR A 460 -0.90 -22.18 19.01
C THR A 460 -1.42 -21.87 17.60
N LYS A 461 -1.37 -22.85 16.69
CA LYS A 461 -1.76 -22.72 15.28
C LYS A 461 -0.99 -21.61 14.52
N GLN A 462 0.29 -21.44 14.84
CA GLN A 462 1.19 -20.48 14.20
C GLN A 462 1.95 -21.15 13.03
N GLU A 463 1.31 -21.26 11.88
CA GLU A 463 1.84 -22.03 10.75
C GLU A 463 2.93 -21.30 9.94
N ARG A 464 3.05 -19.96 10.09
CA ARG A 464 3.87 -19.11 9.21
C ARG A 464 5.33 -19.56 9.05
N ASN A 465 5.99 -19.98 10.14
CA ASN A 465 7.41 -20.36 10.13
C ASN A 465 7.63 -21.87 10.33
N LEU A 466 6.59 -22.69 10.36
CA LEU A 466 6.71 -24.15 10.54
C LEU A 466 7.61 -24.79 9.48
N TYR A 467 7.55 -24.34 8.24
CA TYR A 467 8.42 -24.84 7.18
C TYR A 467 9.90 -24.70 7.55
N LEU A 468 10.29 -23.59 8.18
CA LEU A 468 11.66 -23.31 8.58
C LEU A 468 12.08 -24.18 9.76
N TYR A 469 11.21 -24.31 10.77
CA TYR A 469 11.51 -25.13 11.94
C TYR A 469 11.66 -26.62 11.58
N TYR A 470 10.80 -27.17 10.72
CA TYR A 470 10.92 -28.53 10.21
C TYR A 470 12.14 -28.69 9.30
N HIS A 471 12.51 -27.69 8.51
CA HIS A 471 13.72 -27.70 7.70
C HIS A 471 14.98 -27.84 8.58
N ASN A 472 15.09 -26.96 9.59
CA ASN A 472 16.24 -26.93 10.49
C ASN A 472 16.31 -28.19 11.36
N LEU A 473 15.19 -28.68 11.88
CA LEU A 473 15.12 -29.93 12.60
C LEU A 473 15.55 -31.14 11.71
N GLY A 474 15.01 -31.18 10.49
CA GLY A 474 15.37 -32.25 9.53
C GLY A 474 16.86 -32.27 9.22
N ARG A 475 17.47 -31.09 9.03
CA ARG A 475 18.90 -30.93 8.85
C ARG A 475 19.71 -31.39 10.09
N ALA A 476 19.29 -30.99 11.29
CA ALA A 476 19.96 -31.39 12.53
C ALA A 476 19.90 -32.91 12.71
N VAL A 477 18.75 -33.55 12.47
CA VAL A 477 18.58 -35.01 12.56
C VAL A 477 19.40 -35.73 11.46
N MET A 478 19.49 -35.16 10.26
CA MET A 478 20.33 -35.74 9.19
C MET A 478 21.81 -35.82 9.63
N LEU A 479 22.31 -34.78 10.30
CA LEU A 479 23.70 -34.75 10.80
C LEU A 479 23.96 -35.73 11.95
N THR A 480 22.93 -36.28 12.61
CA THR A 480 23.07 -37.42 13.54
C THR A 480 23.06 -38.78 12.84
N ASN A 481 23.14 -38.85 11.50
CA ASN A 481 23.04 -40.03 10.64
C ASN A 481 21.66 -40.72 10.63
N ASP A 482 20.62 -40.10 11.20
CA ASP A 482 19.24 -40.63 11.12
C ASP A 482 18.54 -40.10 9.86
N LYS A 483 19.01 -40.56 8.70
CA LYS A 483 18.49 -40.17 7.38
C LYS A 483 17.00 -40.44 7.21
N GLN A 484 16.47 -41.49 7.82
CA GLN A 484 15.07 -41.89 7.67
C GLN A 484 14.12 -40.87 8.35
N ASN A 485 14.41 -40.45 9.57
CA ASN A 485 13.61 -39.45 10.28
C ASN A 485 13.86 -38.05 9.71
N ALA A 486 15.10 -37.75 9.31
CA ALA A 486 15.41 -36.50 8.62
C ALA A 486 14.55 -36.30 7.34
N LEU A 487 14.44 -37.36 6.51
CA LEU A 487 13.64 -37.33 5.30
C LEU A 487 12.17 -37.07 5.58
N LYS A 488 11.59 -37.65 6.64
CA LYS A 488 10.19 -37.35 7.04
C LYS A 488 9.99 -35.90 7.39
N LEU A 489 10.89 -35.32 8.19
CA LEU A 489 10.83 -33.93 8.63
C LEU A 489 11.00 -32.95 7.45
N LEU A 490 11.97 -33.20 6.58
CA LEU A 490 12.20 -32.37 5.38
C LEU A 490 11.02 -32.41 4.41
N LYS A 491 10.32 -33.56 4.29
CA LYS A 491 9.10 -33.66 3.49
C LYS A 491 7.92 -32.89 4.08
N ILE A 492 7.84 -32.77 5.41
CA ILE A 492 6.86 -31.87 6.06
C ILE A 492 7.19 -30.42 5.70
N SER A 493 8.46 -30.03 5.81
CA SER A 493 8.92 -28.70 5.39
C SER A 493 8.62 -28.42 3.91
N GLU A 494 8.90 -29.40 3.02
CA GLU A 494 8.59 -29.32 1.59
C GLU A 494 7.10 -29.02 1.33
N LYS A 495 6.20 -29.70 2.07
CA LYS A 495 4.77 -29.48 1.97
C LYS A 495 4.38 -28.05 2.33
N PHE A 496 4.82 -27.56 3.49
CA PHE A 496 4.55 -26.18 3.92
C PHE A 496 5.13 -25.14 2.95
N GLN A 497 6.33 -25.36 2.41
CA GLN A 497 6.93 -24.46 1.41
C GLN A 497 6.09 -24.39 0.12
N LYS A 498 5.57 -25.52 -0.36
CA LYS A 498 4.68 -25.56 -1.53
C LYS A 498 3.36 -24.82 -1.28
N GLU A 499 2.78 -25.00 -0.09
CA GLU A 499 1.53 -24.34 0.30
C GLU A 499 1.71 -22.83 0.42
N LEU A 500 2.81 -22.36 1.02
CA LEU A 500 3.06 -20.93 1.26
C LEU A 500 3.62 -20.19 0.05
N PHE A 501 4.54 -20.81 -0.70
CA PHE A 501 5.33 -20.13 -1.74
C PHE A 501 5.09 -20.69 -3.16
N GLY A 502 4.29 -21.74 -3.31
CA GLY A 502 4.09 -22.43 -4.59
C GLY A 502 5.32 -23.19 -5.11
N LYS A 503 6.44 -23.15 -4.38
CA LYS A 503 7.71 -23.79 -4.75
C LYS A 503 8.47 -24.29 -3.52
N VAL A 504 9.42 -25.19 -3.74
CA VAL A 504 10.32 -25.69 -2.68
C VAL A 504 11.67 -24.98 -2.79
N MET A 505 12.26 -24.66 -1.66
CA MET A 505 13.62 -24.07 -1.63
C MET A 505 14.66 -25.13 -2.03
N ASP A 506 15.66 -24.69 -2.80
CA ASP A 506 16.72 -25.57 -3.32
C ASP A 506 17.45 -26.33 -2.20
N ASN A 507 17.72 -25.68 -1.08
CA ASN A 507 18.37 -26.31 0.07
C ASN A 507 17.54 -27.46 0.64
N THR A 508 16.22 -27.33 0.75
CA THR A 508 15.34 -28.40 1.21
C THR A 508 15.37 -29.59 0.25
N THR A 509 15.29 -29.31 -1.05
CA THR A 509 15.38 -30.33 -2.11
C THR A 509 16.72 -31.07 -2.05
N ASN A 510 17.83 -30.35 -1.85
CA ASN A 510 19.16 -30.94 -1.75
C ASN A 510 19.30 -31.90 -0.55
N TYR A 511 18.82 -31.49 0.63
CA TYR A 511 18.84 -32.35 1.83
C TYR A 511 17.92 -33.57 1.69
N ILE A 512 16.75 -33.45 1.06
CA ILE A 512 15.89 -34.59 0.73
C ILE A 512 16.64 -35.57 -0.16
N ASN A 513 17.29 -35.09 -1.21
CA ASN A 513 18.08 -35.97 -2.11
C ASN A 513 19.27 -36.65 -1.41
N GLU A 514 19.90 -35.93 -0.46
CA GLU A 514 20.99 -36.52 0.34
C GLU A 514 20.50 -37.59 1.30
N CYS A 515 19.32 -37.43 1.89
CA CYS A 515 18.69 -38.46 2.74
C CYS A 515 18.25 -39.70 1.95
N MET A 516 17.99 -39.58 0.65
CA MET A 516 17.58 -40.68 -0.22
C MET A 516 18.76 -41.51 -0.77
N LYS A 517 19.98 -40.98 -0.71
CA LYS A 517 21.23 -41.68 -1.02
C LYS A 517 21.69 -42.53 0.17
#